data_9f1ed0c542f13f6824a5318273626fc1
#
_entry.id   9f1ed0c542f13f6824a5318273626fc1
#
_cell.length_a   1.000
_cell.length_b   1.000
_cell.length_c   1.000
_cell.angle_alpha   90.00
_cell.angle_beta   90.00
_cell.angle_gamma   90.00
#
_symmetry.space_group_name_H-M   'P 1'
#
loop_
_entity.id
_entity.type
_entity.pdbx_description
1 polymer ?
#
loop_
_entity_poly.entity_id
_entity_poly.type
_entity_poly.pdbx_seq_one_letter_code
_entity_poly.pdbx_strand_id
1 'polypeptide(L)'
;MHIILIHGSWHGAWCWYKVLPHLRAAGHTLHVPDLPAHGRDWRFVRGRLGLTAMTRPLCRMLDQLSEPAMIVAHSRGGIIASQLAELRPDKIHSCVYLAAYMLRNGERVADYFRKDKSSLVRKHIQIQRSSLTDSLPEHVQRETLYADCDEADVELARSLLSAEPSLPAL
;
A
#
# COMPACT_ATOMS: atom_id res chain seq x y z
N MET A 1 12.78 9.44 15.64
CA MET A 1 12.44 8.06 15.19
C MET A 1 12.16 8.10 13.69
N HIS A 2 12.66 7.13 12.93
CA HIS A 2 12.28 6.92 11.53
C HIS A 2 10.91 6.26 11.42
N ILE A 3 10.03 6.79 10.55
CA ILE A 3 8.73 6.20 10.24
C ILE A 3 8.64 5.98 8.72
N ILE A 4 8.32 4.77 8.31
CA ILE A 4 8.09 4.41 6.91
C ILE A 4 6.59 4.23 6.71
N LEU A 5 5.99 5.04 5.82
CA LEU A 5 4.56 5.01 5.51
C LEU A 5 4.33 4.24 4.21
N ILE A 6 3.66 3.10 4.29
CA ILE A 6 3.39 2.21 3.16
C ILE A 6 1.92 2.32 2.77
N HIS A 7 1.67 2.74 1.54
CA HIS A 7 0.31 2.90 1.00
C HIS A 7 -0.37 1.57 0.66
N GLY A 8 -1.69 1.61 0.48
CA GLY A 8 -2.50 0.48 0.03
C GLY A 8 -2.60 0.37 -1.49
N SER A 9 -3.48 -0.53 -1.95
CA SER A 9 -3.75 -0.74 -3.38
C SER A 9 -4.12 0.54 -4.10
N TRP A 10 -3.72 0.65 -5.36
CA TRP A 10 -4.02 1.75 -6.31
C TRP A 10 -3.44 3.12 -5.93
N HIS A 11 -2.97 3.30 -4.70
CA HIS A 11 -2.45 4.55 -4.16
C HIS A 11 -0.94 4.70 -4.42
N GLY A 12 -0.38 5.79 -3.92
CA GLY A 12 1.04 6.09 -3.89
C GLY A 12 1.37 6.87 -2.63
N ALA A 13 2.62 7.33 -2.53
CA ALA A 13 3.10 8.16 -1.41
C ALA A 13 2.20 9.39 -1.16
N TRP A 14 1.54 9.88 -2.18
CA TRP A 14 0.66 11.05 -2.13
C TRP A 14 -0.50 10.90 -1.13
N CYS A 15 -1.02 9.70 -0.89
CA CYS A 15 -2.18 9.52 0.01
C CYS A 15 -1.89 9.90 1.47
N TRP A 16 -0.64 10.05 1.85
CA TRP A 16 -0.22 10.42 3.19
C TRP A 16 -0.10 11.95 3.40
N TYR A 17 -0.35 12.78 2.39
CA TYR A 17 0.00 14.21 2.40
C TYR A 17 -0.55 14.99 3.60
N LYS A 18 -1.78 14.69 4.04
CA LYS A 18 -2.39 15.34 5.22
C LYS A 18 -1.75 14.90 6.54
N VAL A 19 -1.21 13.69 6.61
CA VAL A 19 -0.60 13.13 7.82
C VAL A 19 0.85 13.63 8.02
N LEU A 20 1.57 13.87 6.91
CA LEU A 20 3.00 14.21 6.95
C LEU A 20 3.33 15.44 7.82
N PRO A 21 2.59 16.57 7.75
CA PRO A 21 2.88 17.73 8.58
C PRO A 21 2.80 17.44 10.08
N HIS A 22 1.81 16.65 10.49
CA HIS A 22 1.61 16.30 11.90
C HIS A 22 2.74 15.41 12.45
N LEU A 23 3.14 14.40 11.70
CA LEU A 23 4.23 13.52 12.10
C LEU A 23 5.59 14.25 12.11
N ARG A 24 5.82 15.18 11.17
CA ARG A 24 7.03 16.03 11.18
C ARG A 24 7.05 16.96 12.36
N ALA A 25 5.92 17.59 12.70
CA ALA A 25 5.79 18.46 13.86
C ALA A 25 6.03 17.69 15.18
N ALA A 26 5.73 16.40 15.22
CA ALA A 26 6.04 15.51 16.33
C ALA A 26 7.53 15.07 16.38
N GLY A 27 8.39 15.58 15.49
CA GLY A 27 9.83 15.33 15.48
C GLY A 27 10.24 14.00 14.83
N HIS A 28 9.41 13.42 13.97
CA HIS A 28 9.75 12.16 13.28
C HIS A 28 10.42 12.41 11.91
N THR A 29 11.33 11.52 11.56
CA THR A 29 11.92 11.44 10.20
C THR A 29 11.08 10.52 9.35
N LEU A 30 10.48 11.06 8.27
CA LEU A 30 9.49 10.34 7.47
C LEU A 30 10.07 9.83 6.16
N HIS A 31 9.79 8.57 5.86
CA HIS A 31 10.06 7.91 4.59
C HIS A 31 8.72 7.51 3.97
N VAL A 32 8.43 8.03 2.81
CA VAL A 32 7.12 7.83 2.14
C VAL A 32 7.37 7.34 0.72
N PRO A 33 7.75 6.08 0.56
CA PRO A 33 8.05 5.53 -0.76
C PRO A 33 6.77 5.29 -1.57
N ASP A 34 6.86 5.47 -2.89
CA ASP A 34 5.98 4.78 -3.81
C ASP A 34 6.42 3.31 -3.90
N LEU A 35 5.47 2.39 -3.80
CA LEU A 35 5.75 0.98 -4.07
C LEU A 35 6.03 0.78 -5.57
N PRO A 36 6.79 -0.25 -5.96
CA PRO A 36 7.01 -0.56 -7.37
C PRO A 36 5.69 -0.63 -8.15
N ALA A 37 5.66 -0.04 -9.33
CA ALA A 37 4.50 0.13 -10.20
C ALA A 37 3.43 1.12 -9.71
N HIS A 38 3.71 1.93 -8.69
CA HIS A 38 2.81 2.96 -8.16
C HIS A 38 3.45 4.34 -8.20
N GLY A 39 2.63 5.38 -8.10
CA GLY A 39 3.09 6.76 -8.05
C GLY A 39 4.00 7.09 -9.26
N ARG A 40 5.26 7.44 -8.98
CA ARG A 40 6.24 7.78 -10.03
C ARG A 40 6.63 6.61 -10.93
N ASP A 41 6.48 5.37 -10.44
CA ASP A 41 6.85 4.15 -11.15
C ASP A 41 5.68 3.48 -11.88
N TRP A 42 4.52 4.13 -11.98
CA TRP A 42 3.30 3.59 -12.59
C TRP A 42 3.50 3.03 -14.02
N ARG A 43 4.46 3.56 -14.77
CA ARG A 43 4.77 3.16 -16.16
C ARG A 43 5.29 1.72 -16.27
N PHE A 44 5.77 1.15 -15.17
CA PHE A 44 6.31 -0.21 -15.12
C PHE A 44 5.29 -1.26 -14.66
N VAL A 45 3.99 -0.92 -14.67
CA VAL A 45 2.90 -1.85 -14.36
C VAL A 45 2.80 -2.93 -15.43
N ARG A 46 3.81 -3.76 -15.52
CA ARG A 46 3.73 -5.04 -16.23
C ARG A 46 3.65 -6.14 -15.18
N GLY A 47 2.47 -6.38 -14.76
CA GLY A 47 1.81 -7.38 -13.93
C GLY A 47 2.55 -8.51 -13.24
N ARG A 48 3.83 -8.71 -13.41
CA ARG A 48 4.58 -9.81 -12.79
C ARG A 48 5.42 -9.40 -11.58
N LEU A 49 4.97 -8.38 -10.85
CA LEU A 49 5.62 -7.96 -9.61
C LEU A 49 5.08 -8.82 -8.47
N GLY A 50 5.82 -9.82 -8.03
CA GLY A 50 5.53 -10.56 -6.81
C GLY A 50 5.97 -9.82 -5.55
N LEU A 51 5.63 -10.36 -4.38
CA LEU A 51 5.91 -9.75 -3.07
C LEU A 51 7.41 -9.41 -2.87
N THR A 52 8.31 -10.30 -3.30
CA THR A 52 9.77 -10.05 -3.23
C THR A 52 10.19 -8.81 -4.03
N ALA A 53 9.63 -8.61 -5.21
CA ALA A 53 9.94 -7.44 -6.03
C ALA A 53 9.42 -6.14 -5.39
N MET A 54 8.25 -6.21 -4.75
CA MET A 54 7.65 -5.09 -4.02
C MET A 54 8.47 -4.70 -2.78
N THR A 55 9.02 -5.67 -2.05
CA THR A 55 9.74 -5.42 -0.79
C THR A 55 11.21 -5.04 -0.97
N ARG A 56 11.85 -5.47 -2.08
CA ARG A 56 13.29 -5.25 -2.30
C ARG A 56 13.76 -3.78 -2.16
N PRO A 57 13.08 -2.76 -2.74
CA PRO A 57 13.49 -1.36 -2.56
C PRO A 57 13.38 -0.91 -1.11
N LEU A 58 12.38 -1.39 -0.38
CA LEU A 58 12.17 -1.07 1.04
C LEU A 58 13.20 -1.73 1.94
N CYS A 59 13.64 -2.95 1.65
CA CYS A 59 14.76 -3.58 2.34
C CYS A 59 16.03 -2.74 2.20
N ARG A 60 16.35 -2.26 0.98
CA ARG A 60 17.50 -1.37 0.76
C ARG A 60 17.38 -0.06 1.53
N MET A 61 16.17 0.50 1.62
CA MET A 61 15.90 1.71 2.43
C MET A 61 16.18 1.43 3.90
N LEU A 62 15.66 0.33 4.44
CA LEU A 62 15.89 -0.08 5.83
C LEU A 62 17.39 -0.31 6.11
N ASP A 63 18.11 -0.93 5.19
CA ASP A 63 19.55 -1.21 5.32
C ASP A 63 20.38 0.08 5.42
N GLN A 64 19.91 1.20 4.89
CA GLN A 64 20.57 2.51 4.94
C GLN A 64 20.27 3.31 6.22
N LEU A 65 19.28 2.90 7.00
CA LEU A 65 18.94 3.59 8.24
C LEU A 65 19.93 3.26 9.37
N SER A 66 20.31 4.28 10.12
CA SER A 66 21.18 4.15 11.30
C SER A 66 20.48 3.52 12.50
N GLU A 67 19.15 3.62 12.56
CA GLU A 67 18.32 3.13 13.65
C GLU A 67 17.12 2.35 13.11
N PRO A 68 16.56 1.39 13.86
CA PRO A 68 15.35 0.70 13.48
C PRO A 68 14.17 1.66 13.28
N ALA A 69 13.36 1.40 12.24
CA ALA A 69 12.21 2.22 11.87
C ALA A 69 10.90 1.63 12.37
N MET A 70 9.90 2.49 12.62
CA MET A 70 8.50 2.11 12.70
C MET A 70 7.94 2.01 11.26
N ILE A 71 7.22 0.93 10.95
CA ILE A 71 6.46 0.80 9.70
C ILE A 71 4.99 1.04 9.99
N VAL A 72 4.37 1.95 9.24
CA VAL A 72 2.92 2.14 9.23
C VAL A 72 2.42 1.72 7.85
N ALA A 73 1.61 0.69 7.80
CA ALA A 73 1.12 0.12 6.55
C ALA A 73 -0.40 0.16 6.48
N HIS A 74 -0.94 0.68 5.39
CA HIS A 74 -2.37 0.74 5.14
C HIS A 74 -2.82 -0.39 4.20
N SER A 75 -3.98 -0.99 4.51
CA SER A 75 -4.67 -1.93 3.61
C SER A 75 -3.75 -3.07 3.15
N ARG A 76 -3.61 -3.29 1.83
CA ARG A 76 -2.71 -4.29 1.25
C ARG A 76 -1.23 -4.06 1.58
N GLY A 77 -0.83 -2.84 1.93
CA GLY A 77 0.52 -2.56 2.43
C GLY A 77 0.92 -3.41 3.65
N GLY A 78 -0.05 -3.95 4.38
CA GLY A 78 0.21 -4.84 5.52
C GLY A 78 0.98 -6.11 5.17
N ILE A 79 0.75 -6.71 3.99
CA ILE A 79 1.55 -7.88 3.55
C ILE A 79 3.00 -7.49 3.28
N ILE A 80 3.23 -6.25 2.82
CA ILE A 80 4.58 -5.69 2.64
C ILE A 80 5.27 -5.52 4.00
N ALA A 81 4.56 -4.91 4.97
CA ALA A 81 5.10 -4.73 6.33
C ALA A 81 5.46 -6.06 6.99
N SER A 82 4.60 -7.08 6.89
CA SER A 82 4.87 -8.42 7.43
C SER A 82 6.10 -9.04 6.77
N GLN A 83 6.23 -8.94 5.45
CA GLN A 83 7.38 -9.47 4.73
C GLN A 83 8.68 -8.73 5.07
N LEU A 84 8.62 -7.41 5.30
CA LEU A 84 9.78 -6.64 5.73
C LEU A 84 10.21 -7.03 7.15
N ALA A 85 9.26 -7.24 8.06
CA ALA A 85 9.54 -7.69 9.43
C ALA A 85 10.24 -9.05 9.45
N GLU A 86 9.89 -9.96 8.55
CA GLU A 86 10.57 -11.24 8.38
C GLU A 86 11.98 -11.08 7.78
N LEU A 87 12.15 -10.22 6.78
CA LEU A 87 13.41 -10.05 6.06
C LEU A 87 14.43 -9.17 6.80
N ARG A 88 13.99 -8.25 7.66
CA ARG A 88 14.83 -7.27 8.37
C ARG A 88 14.34 -7.03 9.80
N PRO A 89 14.25 -8.08 10.64
CA PRO A 89 13.70 -7.96 12.00
C PRO A 89 14.52 -6.99 12.88
N ASP A 90 15.82 -6.92 12.67
CA ASP A 90 16.75 -6.03 13.36
C ASP A 90 16.64 -4.55 12.95
N LYS A 91 16.03 -4.27 11.80
CA LYS A 91 15.82 -2.91 11.26
C LYS A 91 14.42 -2.36 11.52
N ILE A 92 13.55 -3.11 12.17
CA ILE A 92 12.16 -2.71 12.42
C ILE A 92 11.91 -2.67 13.93
N HIS A 93 11.58 -1.48 14.42
CA HIS A 93 11.20 -1.28 15.82
C HIS A 93 9.78 -1.79 16.09
N SER A 94 8.83 -1.48 15.19
CA SER A 94 7.43 -1.89 15.30
C SER A 94 6.71 -1.74 13.97
N CYS A 95 5.59 -2.48 13.82
CA CYS A 95 4.67 -2.35 12.69
C CYS A 95 3.29 -1.94 13.18
N VAL A 96 2.72 -0.91 12.53
CA VAL A 96 1.34 -0.47 12.71
C VAL A 96 0.54 -0.88 11.47
N TYR A 97 -0.47 -1.71 11.67
CA TYR A 97 -1.38 -2.16 10.61
C TYR A 97 -2.64 -1.29 10.64
N LEU A 98 -2.69 -0.27 9.79
CA LEU A 98 -3.80 0.66 9.68
C LEU A 98 -4.86 0.08 8.73
N ALA A 99 -5.93 -0.49 9.25
CA ALA A 99 -6.96 -1.19 8.48
C ALA A 99 -6.32 -2.10 7.39
N ALA A 100 -5.34 -2.90 7.78
CA ALA A 100 -4.43 -3.59 6.87
C ALA A 100 -4.45 -5.11 7.05
N TYR A 101 -4.07 -5.82 5.99
CA TYR A 101 -3.90 -7.28 6.03
C TYR A 101 -2.69 -7.66 6.88
N MET A 102 -2.94 -8.39 7.97
CA MET A 102 -1.92 -9.04 8.78
C MET A 102 -2.12 -10.56 8.66
N LEU A 103 -1.48 -11.13 7.64
CA LEU A 103 -1.66 -12.53 7.26
C LEU A 103 -0.66 -13.44 7.95
N ARG A 104 -1.06 -14.68 8.19
CA ARG A 104 -0.17 -15.75 8.60
C ARG A 104 0.63 -16.27 7.41
N ASN A 105 1.72 -16.98 7.68
CA ASN A 105 2.48 -17.62 6.60
C ASN A 105 1.60 -18.60 5.80
N GLY A 106 1.64 -18.47 4.47
CA GLY A 106 0.85 -19.27 3.54
C GLY A 106 -0.56 -18.76 3.27
N GLU A 107 -1.05 -17.73 3.99
CA GLU A 107 -2.33 -17.09 3.70
C GLU A 107 -2.18 -16.04 2.57
N ARG A 108 -3.26 -15.81 1.83
CA ARG A 108 -3.29 -14.86 0.71
C ARG A 108 -4.40 -13.83 0.90
N VAL A 109 -4.15 -12.62 0.46
CA VAL A 109 -5.17 -11.55 0.43
C VAL A 109 -6.43 -12.02 -0.32
N ALA A 110 -6.24 -12.72 -1.44
CA ALA A 110 -7.33 -13.23 -2.25
C ALA A 110 -8.29 -14.15 -1.49
N ASP A 111 -7.82 -14.90 -0.50
CA ASP A 111 -8.67 -15.80 0.28
C ASP A 111 -9.60 -15.04 1.22
N TYR A 112 -9.11 -13.96 1.85
CA TYR A 112 -9.92 -13.06 2.67
C TYR A 112 -10.88 -12.24 1.82
N PHE A 113 -10.38 -11.70 0.71
CA PHE A 113 -11.16 -10.93 -0.24
C PHE A 113 -12.37 -11.72 -0.80
N ARG A 114 -12.21 -13.00 -1.09
CA ARG A 114 -13.30 -13.87 -1.56
C ARG A 114 -14.36 -14.11 -0.50
N LYS A 115 -13.99 -14.12 0.77
CA LYS A 115 -14.91 -14.35 1.91
C LYS A 115 -15.74 -13.13 2.25
N ASP A 116 -15.21 -11.92 2.04
CA ASP A 116 -15.91 -10.67 2.34
C ASP A 116 -16.94 -10.33 1.25
N LYS A 117 -18.16 -10.82 1.46
CA LYS A 117 -19.29 -10.59 0.53
C LYS A 117 -19.86 -9.19 0.61
N SER A 118 -19.60 -8.45 1.69
CA SER A 118 -20.10 -7.09 1.91
C SER A 118 -19.22 -6.00 1.31
N SER A 119 -17.98 -6.32 0.95
CA SER A 119 -17.01 -5.37 0.43
C SER A 119 -17.44 -4.74 -0.90
N LEU A 120 -17.53 -3.40 -0.92
CA LEU A 120 -17.74 -2.63 -2.15
C LEU A 120 -16.57 -2.78 -3.11
N VAL A 121 -15.33 -2.88 -2.59
CA VAL A 121 -14.16 -3.17 -3.42
C VAL A 121 -14.35 -4.46 -4.18
N ARG A 122 -14.78 -5.53 -3.51
CA ARG A 122 -15.03 -6.83 -4.15
C ARG A 122 -16.13 -6.75 -5.22
N LYS A 123 -17.16 -5.96 -4.98
CA LYS A 123 -18.29 -5.77 -5.91
C LYS A 123 -17.84 -5.09 -7.20
N HIS A 124 -16.89 -4.17 -7.13
CA HIS A 124 -16.57 -3.26 -8.22
C HIS A 124 -15.18 -3.43 -8.85
N ILE A 125 -14.28 -4.21 -8.22
CA ILE A 125 -12.93 -4.43 -8.74
C ILE A 125 -12.95 -5.03 -10.15
N GLN A 126 -12.14 -4.47 -11.03
CA GLN A 126 -11.94 -4.94 -12.39
C GLN A 126 -10.56 -5.58 -12.50
N ILE A 127 -10.53 -6.86 -12.86
CA ILE A 127 -9.28 -7.63 -13.00
C ILE A 127 -8.93 -7.75 -14.48
N GLN A 128 -7.78 -7.20 -14.85
CA GLN A 128 -7.19 -7.27 -16.17
C GLN A 128 -6.22 -8.47 -16.25
N ARG A 129 -6.68 -9.60 -16.73
CA ARG A 129 -5.88 -10.84 -16.75
C ARG A 129 -4.65 -10.77 -17.66
N SER A 130 -4.73 -10.03 -18.76
CA SER A 130 -3.62 -9.89 -19.73
C SER A 130 -2.43 -9.15 -19.16
N SER A 131 -2.65 -8.15 -18.29
CA SER A 131 -1.62 -7.37 -17.61
C SER A 131 -1.35 -7.83 -16.18
N LEU A 132 -2.17 -8.74 -15.63
CA LEU A 132 -2.14 -9.15 -14.21
C LEU A 132 -2.26 -7.96 -13.26
N THR A 133 -3.18 -7.05 -13.59
CA THR A 133 -3.48 -5.85 -12.80
C THR A 133 -4.95 -5.82 -12.43
N ASP A 134 -5.26 -5.00 -11.44
CA ASP A 134 -6.64 -4.68 -11.08
C ASP A 134 -6.81 -3.17 -10.86
N SER A 135 -8.05 -2.70 -10.92
CA SER A 135 -8.42 -1.30 -10.74
C SER A 135 -9.86 -1.17 -10.24
N LEU A 136 -10.20 0.02 -9.75
CA LEU A 136 -11.57 0.41 -9.45
C LEU A 136 -12.04 1.44 -10.48
N PRO A 137 -13.23 1.25 -11.10
CA PRO A 137 -13.83 2.25 -11.98
C PRO A 137 -14.01 3.59 -11.28
N GLU A 138 -13.77 4.69 -11.98
CA GLU A 138 -13.80 6.03 -11.42
C GLU A 138 -15.13 6.37 -10.73
N HIS A 139 -16.26 6.01 -11.35
CA HIS A 139 -17.60 6.32 -10.84
C HIS A 139 -17.95 5.68 -9.49
N VAL A 140 -17.22 4.63 -9.05
CA VAL A 140 -17.43 3.97 -7.74
C VAL A 140 -16.36 4.31 -6.71
N GLN A 141 -15.29 5.03 -7.09
CA GLN A 141 -14.16 5.30 -6.19
C GLN A 141 -14.57 6.09 -4.97
N ARG A 142 -15.45 7.11 -5.14
CA ARG A 142 -15.93 7.91 -4.01
C ARG A 142 -16.63 7.05 -2.98
N GLU A 143 -17.65 6.31 -3.39
CA GLU A 143 -18.42 5.46 -2.48
C GLU A 143 -17.56 4.36 -1.84
N THR A 144 -16.62 3.81 -2.60
CA THR A 144 -15.84 2.65 -2.18
C THR A 144 -14.68 3.01 -1.26
N LEU A 145 -14.00 4.14 -1.49
CA LEU A 145 -12.74 4.49 -0.84
C LEU A 145 -12.78 5.82 -0.09
N TYR A 146 -13.67 6.75 -0.45
CA TYR A 146 -13.60 8.15 -0.03
C TYR A 146 -14.97 8.71 0.39
N ALA A 147 -15.85 7.86 0.94
CA ALA A 147 -17.22 8.24 1.27
C ALA A 147 -17.30 9.46 2.22
N ASP A 148 -16.36 9.57 3.15
CA ASP A 148 -16.29 10.61 4.18
C ASP A 148 -15.31 11.75 3.83
N CYS A 149 -14.69 11.69 2.62
CA CYS A 149 -13.73 12.70 2.19
C CYS A 149 -14.43 13.89 1.52
N ASP A 150 -13.81 15.06 1.58
CA ASP A 150 -14.26 16.23 0.82
C ASP A 150 -13.97 16.04 -0.69
N GLU A 151 -14.62 16.87 -1.53
CA GLU A 151 -14.53 16.73 -2.98
C GLU A 151 -13.10 16.96 -3.50
N ALA A 152 -12.35 17.88 -2.88
CA ALA A 152 -10.98 18.17 -3.30
C ALA A 152 -10.06 16.95 -3.09
N ASP A 153 -10.25 16.21 -1.99
CA ASP A 153 -9.50 14.96 -1.75
C ASP A 153 -9.90 13.86 -2.75
N VAL A 154 -11.19 13.76 -3.08
CA VAL A 154 -11.69 12.79 -4.05
C VAL A 154 -11.14 13.06 -5.44
N GLU A 155 -11.13 14.32 -5.89
CA GLU A 155 -10.57 14.70 -7.18
C GLU A 155 -9.06 14.49 -7.25
N LEU A 156 -8.34 14.84 -6.18
CA LEU A 156 -6.92 14.53 -6.07
C LEU A 156 -6.68 13.03 -6.22
N ALA A 157 -7.43 12.21 -5.49
CA ALA A 157 -7.33 10.76 -5.55
C ALA A 157 -7.63 10.23 -6.96
N ARG A 158 -8.72 10.66 -7.59
CA ARG A 158 -9.07 10.28 -8.98
C ARG A 158 -7.94 10.54 -9.96
N SER A 159 -7.26 11.69 -9.81
CA SER A 159 -6.15 12.06 -10.69
C SER A 159 -4.88 11.24 -10.49
N LEU A 160 -4.72 10.60 -9.33
CA LEU A 160 -3.47 9.93 -8.92
C LEU A 160 -3.58 8.42 -8.72
N LEU A 161 -4.82 7.87 -8.65
CA LEU A 161 -5.01 6.43 -8.57
C LEU A 161 -4.47 5.73 -9.82
N SER A 162 -3.83 4.60 -9.62
CA SER A 162 -3.24 3.80 -10.69
C SER A 162 -3.68 2.34 -10.61
N ALA A 163 -3.44 1.58 -11.68
CA ALA A 163 -3.68 0.15 -11.65
C ALA A 163 -2.72 -0.55 -10.68
N GLU A 164 -3.22 -1.58 -10.03
CA GLU A 164 -2.50 -2.37 -9.02
C GLU A 164 -1.95 -3.67 -9.61
N PRO A 165 -0.69 -4.04 -9.38
CA PRO A 165 -0.21 -5.39 -9.66
C PRO A 165 -0.93 -6.43 -8.79
N SER A 166 -1.60 -7.42 -9.41
CA SER A 166 -2.43 -8.40 -8.68
C SER A 166 -1.61 -9.52 -8.02
N LEU A 167 -0.42 -9.85 -8.56
CA LEU A 167 0.38 -11.00 -8.08
C LEU A 167 0.73 -10.97 -6.58
N PRO A 168 1.05 -9.84 -5.94
CA PRO A 168 1.36 -9.85 -4.51
C PRO A 168 0.18 -10.26 -3.63
N ALA A 169 -1.04 -10.21 -4.15
CA ALA A 169 -2.27 -10.57 -3.44
C ALA A 169 -2.70 -12.03 -3.66
N LEU A 170 -2.10 -12.72 -4.64
CA LEU A 170 -2.41 -14.11 -5.02
C LEU A 170 -1.50 -15.08 -4.28
#